data_41c3a2c4498e95ed3a483328f301f11a
#
_entry.id   41c3a2c4498e95ed3a483328f301f11a
#
_cell.length_a   1.000
_cell.length_b   1.000
_cell.length_c   1.000
_cell.angle_alpha   90.00
_cell.angle_beta   90.00
_cell.angle_gamma   90.00
#
_symmetry.space_group_name_H-M   'P 1'
#
loop_
_entity.id
_entity.type
_entity.pdbx_description
1 polymer ?
#
loop_
_entity_poly.entity_id
_entity_poly.type
_entity_poly.pdbx_seq_one_letter_code
_entity_poly.pdbx_strand_id
1 'polypeptide(L)'
;MKSKKKRKNSILSDHKFVSIEQDDQFYFIAGYTEGGAPYGVTWEEYEAQSALAKENRISEGEIQLKELILSERQLQDLIETYDMYVDGIEHFLNIDTGEIVIINSFDKDDEDEALSEAIEEGFNEVYFRIPSRESHEGFMDMEDFADTVPNEKLKTKLYNVLSGGKKIFRRFKDTLSSDTRELDRYYKFVESRNKERVLVWLESINVDLKVSTGNDNRSGETSLHKPTNETR
;
A
#
# COMPACT_ATOMS: atom_id res chain seq x y z
N MET A 1 6.24 -28.51 42.74
CA MET A 1 6.50 -27.36 41.88
C MET A 1 5.96 -27.67 40.48
N LYS A 2 4.81 -27.06 40.10
CA LYS A 2 4.24 -27.26 38.76
C LYS A 2 4.87 -26.22 37.82
N SER A 3 5.59 -26.70 36.81
CA SER A 3 6.19 -25.92 35.74
C SER A 3 5.08 -25.23 34.94
N LYS A 4 5.03 -23.87 34.98
CA LYS A 4 4.11 -23.06 34.17
C LYS A 4 4.56 -23.16 32.72
N LYS A 5 3.72 -23.71 31.86
CA LYS A 5 3.91 -23.78 30.41
C LYS A 5 3.65 -22.41 29.81
N LYS A 6 4.69 -21.70 29.38
CA LYS A 6 4.55 -20.46 28.59
C LYS A 6 3.88 -20.79 27.26
N ARG A 7 2.70 -20.23 26.98
CA ARG A 7 2.07 -20.30 25.67
C ARG A 7 2.62 -19.16 24.81
N LYS A 8 3.26 -19.50 23.73
CA LYS A 8 3.62 -18.54 22.67
C LYS A 8 2.51 -18.55 21.63
N ASN A 9 1.70 -17.50 21.59
CA ASN A 9 0.78 -17.28 20.48
C ASN A 9 1.44 -16.32 19.50
N SER A 10 1.59 -16.75 18.25
CA SER A 10 2.01 -15.90 17.15
C SER A 10 0.77 -15.35 16.46
N ILE A 11 0.61 -14.04 16.47
CA ILE A 11 -0.40 -13.36 15.66
C ILE A 11 0.25 -13.09 14.30
N LEU A 12 -0.31 -13.72 13.26
CA LEU A 12 0.02 -13.45 11.87
C LEU A 12 -0.55 -12.07 11.51
N SER A 13 0.28 -11.06 11.57
CA SER A 13 0.15 -9.86 10.75
C SER A 13 1.43 -9.72 9.94
N ASP A 14 1.34 -9.42 8.68
CA ASP A 14 2.40 -9.43 7.67
C ASP A 14 3.55 -8.44 7.89
N HIS A 15 3.97 -8.18 9.10
CA HIS A 15 5.21 -7.49 9.40
C HIS A 15 5.78 -7.96 10.73
N LYS A 16 6.86 -8.74 10.67
CA LYS A 16 7.68 -9.22 11.79
C LYS A 16 6.90 -9.99 12.86
N PHE A 17 7.24 -11.25 13.06
CA PHE A 17 6.91 -12.00 14.27
C PHE A 17 7.44 -11.25 15.50
N VAL A 18 6.64 -10.34 16.03
CA VAL A 18 6.86 -9.85 17.39
C VAL A 18 6.32 -10.96 18.29
N SER A 19 7.20 -11.70 18.92
CA SER A 19 6.78 -12.64 19.97
C SER A 19 6.26 -11.80 21.14
N ILE A 20 4.93 -11.67 21.24
CA ILE A 20 4.29 -11.03 22.39
C ILE A 20 4.50 -11.95 23.58
N GLU A 21 5.14 -11.43 24.64
CA GLU A 21 5.29 -12.15 25.89
C GLU A 21 3.94 -12.07 26.63
N GLN A 22 3.33 -13.25 26.87
CA GLN A 22 2.00 -13.41 27.47
C GLN A 22 2.06 -14.44 28.59
N ASP A 23 1.21 -14.27 29.58
CA ASP A 23 0.97 -15.29 30.61
C ASP A 23 -0.53 -15.46 30.92
N ASP A 24 -0.88 -16.14 31.98
CA ASP A 24 -2.28 -16.39 32.34
C ASP A 24 -3.01 -15.12 32.80
N GLN A 25 -2.31 -14.05 33.15
CA GLN A 25 -2.86 -12.80 33.66
C GLN A 25 -2.75 -11.65 32.64
N PHE A 26 -1.67 -11.61 31.85
CA PHE A 26 -1.40 -10.52 30.92
C PHE A 26 -1.55 -10.97 29.45
N TYR A 27 -2.36 -10.25 28.70
CA TYR A 27 -2.43 -10.32 27.25
C TYR A 27 -1.10 -9.84 26.62
N PHE A 28 -0.54 -8.78 27.15
CA PHE A 28 0.74 -8.23 26.72
C PHE A 28 1.56 -7.79 27.94
N ILE A 29 2.78 -8.32 28.06
CA ILE A 29 3.73 -7.90 29.08
C ILE A 29 4.68 -6.87 28.46
N ALA A 30 4.59 -5.61 28.91
CA ALA A 30 5.46 -4.52 28.45
C ALA A 30 6.85 -4.56 29.11
N GLY A 31 6.94 -5.16 30.33
CA GLY A 31 8.19 -5.30 31.05
C GLY A 31 7.99 -5.82 32.48
N TYR A 32 9.04 -5.71 33.28
CA TYR A 32 9.07 -6.15 34.69
C TYR A 32 9.57 -5.01 35.57
N THR A 33 8.96 -4.87 36.74
CA THR A 33 9.43 -3.93 37.77
C THR A 33 10.78 -4.40 38.33
N GLU A 34 11.49 -3.51 39.10
CA GLU A 34 12.73 -3.92 39.79
C GLU A 34 12.53 -5.11 40.75
N GLY A 35 11.32 -5.31 41.29
CA GLY A 35 10.95 -6.47 42.07
C GLY A 35 10.58 -7.72 41.27
N GLY A 36 10.66 -7.67 39.93
CA GLY A 36 10.38 -8.79 39.03
C GLY A 36 8.89 -9.04 38.76
N ALA A 37 8.00 -8.12 39.13
CA ALA A 37 6.57 -8.21 38.82
C ALA A 37 6.31 -7.73 37.39
N PRO A 38 5.55 -8.50 36.56
CA PRO A 38 5.21 -8.08 35.21
C PRO A 38 4.24 -6.89 35.23
N TYR A 39 4.35 -6.01 34.25
CA TYR A 39 3.38 -4.95 33.97
C TYR A 39 3.07 -4.91 32.48
N GLY A 40 1.84 -4.54 32.14
CA GLY A 40 1.38 -4.55 30.75
C GLY A 40 -0.14 -4.48 30.69
N VAL A 41 -0.73 -5.02 29.63
CA VAL A 41 -2.18 -5.09 29.43
C VAL A 41 -2.66 -6.45 29.87
N THR A 42 -3.60 -6.49 30.82
CA THR A 42 -4.24 -7.72 31.27
C THR A 42 -5.24 -8.27 30.24
N TRP A 43 -5.61 -9.53 30.35
CA TRP A 43 -6.67 -10.11 29.51
C TRP A 43 -8.02 -9.39 29.71
N GLU A 44 -8.34 -9.00 30.94
CA GLU A 44 -9.57 -8.29 31.27
C GLU A 44 -9.62 -6.90 30.61
N GLU A 45 -8.51 -6.15 30.67
CA GLU A 45 -8.38 -4.84 29.99
C GLU A 45 -8.45 -4.96 28.46
N TYR A 46 -7.80 -5.99 27.90
CA TYR A 46 -7.85 -6.26 26.47
C TYR A 46 -9.26 -6.64 25.99
N GLU A 47 -9.95 -7.52 26.71
CA GLU A 47 -11.33 -7.90 26.40
C GLU A 47 -12.29 -6.72 26.54
N ALA A 48 -12.15 -5.89 27.60
CA ALA A 48 -12.94 -4.67 27.77
C ALA A 48 -12.70 -3.66 26.66
N GLN A 49 -11.44 -3.41 26.27
CA GLN A 49 -11.11 -2.53 25.15
C GLN A 49 -11.63 -3.08 23.80
N SER A 50 -11.52 -4.39 23.58
CA SER A 50 -12.00 -5.02 22.34
C SER A 50 -13.54 -5.06 22.27
N ALA A 51 -14.22 -5.17 23.42
CA ALA A 51 -15.68 -5.07 23.52
C ALA A 51 -16.14 -3.63 23.25
N LEU A 52 -15.50 -2.63 23.87
CA LEU A 52 -15.78 -1.21 23.61
C LEU A 52 -15.49 -0.82 22.16
N ALA A 53 -14.43 -1.35 21.57
CA ALA A 53 -14.11 -1.12 20.14
C ALA A 53 -15.14 -1.78 19.20
N LYS A 54 -15.72 -2.92 19.58
CA LYS A 54 -16.84 -3.56 18.87
C LYS A 54 -18.14 -2.77 19.05
N GLU A 55 -18.42 -2.30 20.24
CA GLU A 55 -19.62 -1.54 20.57
C GLU A 55 -19.60 -0.15 19.91
N ASN A 56 -18.46 0.52 19.87
CA ASN A 56 -18.23 1.75 19.12
C ASN A 56 -18.35 1.54 17.60
N ARG A 57 -17.87 0.40 17.06
CA ARG A 57 -18.10 0.03 15.63
C ARG A 57 -19.57 -0.25 15.30
N ILE A 58 -20.36 -0.68 16.28
CA ILE A 58 -21.79 -0.94 16.11
C ILE A 58 -22.61 0.34 16.33
N SER A 59 -22.13 1.30 17.17
CA SER A 59 -22.79 2.57 17.45
C SER A 59 -22.40 3.71 16.48
N GLU A 60 -21.23 3.66 15.86
CA GLU A 60 -20.86 4.47 14.71
C GLU A 60 -21.46 3.76 13.49
N GLY A 61 -22.68 4.13 13.14
CA GLY A 61 -23.52 3.55 12.08
C GLY A 61 -22.75 2.89 10.96
N GLU A 62 -23.38 1.93 10.28
CA GLU A 62 -22.87 1.19 9.14
C GLU A 62 -21.75 1.95 8.43
N ILE A 63 -20.49 1.45 8.52
CA ILE A 63 -19.39 2.06 7.77
C ILE A 63 -19.85 2.04 6.33
N GLN A 64 -20.35 3.15 5.84
CA GLN A 64 -20.75 3.27 4.44
C GLN A 64 -19.47 3.20 3.63
N LEU A 65 -19.17 2.01 3.13
CA LEU A 65 -18.07 1.84 2.17
C LEU A 65 -18.39 2.70 0.96
N LYS A 66 -17.51 3.64 0.65
CA LYS A 66 -17.68 4.47 -0.53
C LYS A 66 -17.26 3.65 -1.74
N GLU A 67 -18.15 3.45 -2.69
CA GLU A 67 -17.87 2.70 -3.91
C GLU A 67 -17.00 3.55 -4.85
N LEU A 68 -15.84 3.02 -5.22
CA LEU A 68 -14.96 3.61 -6.22
C LEU A 68 -14.89 2.70 -7.44
N ILE A 69 -15.27 3.22 -8.60
CA ILE A 69 -15.22 2.49 -9.86
C ILE A 69 -14.02 2.98 -10.66
N LEU A 70 -13.01 2.12 -10.84
CA LEU A 70 -11.85 2.40 -11.67
C LEU A 70 -11.87 1.55 -12.94
N SER A 71 -11.40 2.09 -14.04
CA SER A 71 -10.98 1.30 -15.20
C SER A 71 -9.69 0.54 -14.87
N GLU A 72 -9.39 -0.51 -15.63
CA GLU A 72 -8.11 -1.23 -15.51
C GLU A 72 -6.91 -0.29 -15.61
N ARG A 73 -6.99 0.72 -16.49
CA ARG A 73 -5.95 1.72 -16.67
C ARG A 73 -5.77 2.61 -15.43
N GLN A 74 -6.86 3.13 -14.87
CA GLN A 74 -6.78 3.96 -13.65
C GLN A 74 -6.22 3.17 -12.46
N LEU A 75 -6.60 1.90 -12.34
CA LEU A 75 -6.01 1.03 -11.30
C LEU A 75 -4.51 0.83 -11.54
N GLN A 76 -4.10 0.65 -12.79
CA GLN A 76 -2.68 0.54 -13.13
C GLN A 76 -1.92 1.84 -12.83
N ASP A 77 -2.48 2.99 -13.21
CA ASP A 77 -1.92 4.31 -12.89
C ASP A 77 -1.77 4.50 -11.37
N LEU A 78 -2.74 4.03 -10.58
CA LEU A 78 -2.68 4.09 -9.12
C LEU A 78 -1.56 3.19 -8.54
N ILE A 79 -1.38 1.98 -9.07
CA ILE A 79 -0.30 1.07 -8.67
C ILE A 79 1.07 1.64 -9.02
N GLU A 80 1.20 2.26 -10.19
CA GLU A 80 2.45 2.92 -10.61
C GLU A 80 2.76 4.14 -9.74
N THR A 81 1.74 4.93 -9.41
CA THR A 81 1.87 6.08 -8.50
C THR A 81 2.35 5.65 -7.11
N TYR A 82 1.84 4.53 -6.59
CA TYR A 82 2.31 3.96 -5.31
C TYR A 82 3.81 3.61 -5.35
N ASP A 83 4.33 3.12 -6.48
CA ASP A 83 5.76 2.81 -6.66
C ASP A 83 6.64 4.05 -6.85
N MET A 84 6.00 5.20 -7.14
CA MET A 84 6.69 6.45 -7.44
C MET A 84 6.92 7.26 -6.17
N TYR A 85 8.18 7.57 -5.88
CA TYR A 85 8.55 8.56 -4.87
C TYR A 85 9.39 9.65 -5.51
N VAL A 86 8.91 10.90 -5.42
CA VAL A 86 9.64 12.10 -5.81
C VAL A 86 9.52 13.10 -4.68
N ASP A 87 10.68 13.58 -4.19
CA ASP A 87 10.70 14.58 -3.13
C ASP A 87 9.97 15.86 -3.56
N GLY A 88 9.08 16.38 -2.71
CA GLY A 88 8.27 17.56 -2.97
C GLY A 88 7.07 17.34 -3.90
N ILE A 89 6.81 16.11 -4.37
CA ILE A 89 5.60 15.79 -5.12
C ILE A 89 4.70 14.91 -4.25
N GLU A 90 3.44 15.32 -4.11
CA GLU A 90 2.41 14.60 -3.41
C GLU A 90 1.31 14.17 -4.38
N HIS A 91 0.82 12.96 -4.19
CA HIS A 91 -0.24 12.38 -5.02
C HIS A 91 -1.48 12.14 -4.17
N PHE A 92 -2.64 12.55 -4.70
CA PHE A 92 -3.93 12.35 -4.05
C PHE A 92 -4.87 11.62 -4.99
N LEU A 93 -5.63 10.67 -4.46
CA LEU A 93 -6.73 10.01 -5.16
C LEU A 93 -8.03 10.75 -4.84
N ASN A 94 -8.71 11.23 -5.88
CA ASN A 94 -10.09 11.66 -5.76
C ASN A 94 -10.99 10.43 -5.83
N ILE A 95 -11.66 10.06 -4.72
CA ILE A 95 -12.45 8.84 -4.66
C ILE A 95 -13.83 8.96 -5.29
N ASP A 96 -14.25 10.15 -5.71
CA ASP A 96 -15.49 10.34 -6.47
C ASP A 96 -15.29 10.11 -7.97
N THR A 97 -14.10 10.49 -8.48
CA THR A 97 -13.80 10.44 -9.93
C THR A 97 -12.80 9.35 -10.30
N GLY A 98 -12.02 8.87 -9.33
CA GLY A 98 -10.89 7.96 -9.56
C GLY A 98 -9.67 8.64 -10.21
N GLU A 99 -9.63 9.98 -10.23
CA GLU A 99 -8.51 10.73 -10.78
C GLU A 99 -7.38 10.86 -9.75
N ILE A 100 -6.15 10.79 -10.24
CA ILE A 100 -4.95 11.04 -9.44
C ILE A 100 -4.55 12.50 -9.65
N VAL A 101 -4.52 13.24 -8.55
CA VAL A 101 -4.12 14.63 -8.50
C VAL A 101 -2.69 14.73 -7.99
N ILE A 102 -1.88 15.56 -8.63
CA ILE A 102 -0.45 15.75 -8.32
C ILE A 102 -0.24 17.16 -7.84
N ILE A 103 0.35 17.33 -6.65
CA ILE A 103 0.76 18.64 -6.11
C ILE A 103 2.29 18.70 -6.08
N ASN A 104 2.82 19.76 -6.69
CA ASN A 104 4.24 20.07 -6.64
C ASN A 104 4.50 21.17 -5.60
N SER A 105 5.19 20.81 -4.52
CA SER A 105 5.50 21.76 -3.43
C SER A 105 6.57 22.80 -3.81
N PHE A 106 7.32 22.58 -4.88
CA PHE A 106 8.44 23.45 -5.28
C PHE A 106 8.05 24.53 -6.30
N ASP A 107 7.03 24.29 -7.11
CA ASP A 107 6.62 25.18 -8.19
C ASP A 107 5.08 25.23 -8.20
N LYS A 108 4.52 26.16 -7.43
CA LYS A 108 3.07 26.37 -7.34
C LYS A 108 2.69 27.54 -8.22
N ASP A 109 1.84 27.31 -9.19
CA ASP A 109 1.13 28.35 -9.93
C ASP A 109 -0.27 28.62 -9.33
N ASP A 110 -1.02 29.57 -9.90
CA ASP A 110 -2.36 29.93 -9.41
C ASP A 110 -3.36 28.74 -9.53
N GLU A 111 -3.16 27.81 -10.47
CA GLU A 111 -4.00 26.62 -10.65
C GLU A 111 -3.68 25.59 -9.55
N ASP A 112 -2.40 25.42 -9.21
CA ASP A 112 -1.94 24.56 -8.12
C ASP A 112 -2.41 25.08 -6.75
N GLU A 113 -2.53 26.40 -6.56
CA GLU A 113 -3.02 27.00 -5.32
C GLU A 113 -4.52 26.69 -5.13
N ALA A 114 -5.35 26.88 -6.16
CA ALA A 114 -6.78 26.54 -6.13
C ALA A 114 -7.02 25.05 -5.92
N LEU A 115 -6.17 24.20 -6.52
CA LEU A 115 -6.22 22.75 -6.36
C LEU A 115 -5.82 22.33 -4.95
N SER A 116 -4.81 22.96 -4.37
CA SER A 116 -4.38 22.73 -2.99
C SER A 116 -5.48 23.08 -2.00
N GLU A 117 -6.21 24.20 -2.20
CA GLU A 117 -7.36 24.59 -1.37
C GLU A 117 -8.49 23.53 -1.46
N ALA A 118 -8.82 23.05 -2.67
CA ALA A 118 -9.84 22.04 -2.86
C ALA A 118 -9.46 20.70 -2.19
N ILE A 119 -8.17 20.35 -2.20
CA ILE A 119 -7.67 19.15 -1.51
C ILE A 119 -7.76 19.32 0.01
N GLU A 120 -7.41 20.49 0.54
CA GLU A 120 -7.50 20.77 1.98
C GLU A 120 -8.95 20.68 2.48
N GLU A 121 -9.90 21.28 1.71
CA GLU A 121 -11.33 21.22 2.04
C GLU A 121 -11.91 19.80 1.99
N GLY A 122 -11.48 18.97 1.03
CA GLY A 122 -11.95 17.59 0.84
C GLY A 122 -11.04 16.51 1.43
N PHE A 123 -10.05 16.89 2.26
CA PHE A 123 -9.06 15.95 2.77
C PHE A 123 -9.69 14.87 3.68
N ASN A 124 -9.38 13.61 3.41
CA ASN A 124 -9.96 12.41 4.03
C ASN A 124 -11.48 12.21 3.81
N GLU A 125 -12.10 13.00 2.95
CA GLU A 125 -13.50 12.82 2.54
C GLU A 125 -13.62 12.51 1.05
N VAL A 126 -12.96 13.29 0.22
CA VAL A 126 -12.92 13.18 -1.25
C VAL A 126 -11.51 12.88 -1.74
N TYR A 127 -10.53 13.55 -1.14
CA TYR A 127 -9.12 13.43 -1.51
C TYR A 127 -8.35 12.66 -0.47
N PHE A 128 -7.75 11.55 -0.88
CA PHE A 128 -6.91 10.71 -0.01
C PHE A 128 -5.48 10.71 -0.54
N ARG A 129 -4.54 11.01 0.34
CA ARG A 129 -3.13 10.97 -0.04
C ARG A 129 -2.71 9.55 -0.35
N ILE A 130 -2.19 9.32 -1.56
CA ILE A 130 -1.68 8.02 -1.97
C ILE A 130 -0.34 7.78 -1.25
N PRO A 131 -0.20 6.69 -0.48
CA PRO A 131 1.07 6.35 0.12
C PRO A 131 2.10 5.98 -0.95
N SER A 132 3.36 6.26 -0.70
CA SER A 132 4.46 5.78 -1.55
C SER A 132 5.10 4.55 -0.93
N ARG A 133 5.61 3.66 -1.79
CA ARG A 133 6.34 2.47 -1.34
C ARG A 133 7.58 2.85 -0.54
N GLU A 134 7.72 2.31 0.65
CA GLU A 134 8.88 2.53 1.49
C GLU A 134 10.09 1.68 1.04
N SER A 135 11.31 2.19 1.29
CA SER A 135 12.53 1.48 0.90
C SER A 135 12.66 0.10 1.55
N HIS A 136 12.15 -0.09 2.78
CA HIS A 136 12.20 -1.39 3.44
C HIS A 136 11.26 -2.42 2.77
N GLU A 137 10.10 -2.01 2.29
CA GLU A 137 9.18 -2.88 1.55
C GLU A 137 9.81 -3.36 0.24
N GLY A 138 10.47 -2.43 -0.47
CA GLY A 138 11.22 -2.78 -1.67
C GLY A 138 12.38 -3.74 -1.38
N PHE A 139 13.02 -3.64 -0.22
CA PHE A 139 14.07 -4.57 0.19
C PHE A 139 13.49 -5.97 0.50
N MET A 140 12.38 -6.04 1.23
CA MET A 140 11.68 -7.30 1.50
C MET A 140 11.19 -7.97 0.21
N ASP A 141 10.67 -7.20 -0.75
CA ASP A 141 10.27 -7.74 -2.06
C ASP A 141 11.47 -8.38 -2.79
N MET A 142 12.67 -7.81 -2.67
CA MET A 142 13.87 -8.42 -3.25
C MET A 142 14.27 -9.73 -2.56
N GLU A 143 14.17 -9.80 -1.22
CA GLU A 143 14.43 -11.03 -0.45
C GLU A 143 13.44 -12.12 -0.82
N ASP A 144 12.13 -11.82 -0.76
CA ASP A 144 11.05 -12.74 -1.10
C ASP A 144 11.19 -13.24 -2.54
N PHE A 145 11.51 -12.35 -3.48
CA PHE A 145 11.73 -12.74 -4.87
C PHE A 145 12.94 -13.65 -5.03
N ALA A 146 14.07 -13.33 -4.38
CA ALA A 146 15.30 -14.14 -4.46
C ALA A 146 15.04 -15.58 -4.02
N ASP A 147 14.15 -15.79 -3.03
CA ASP A 147 13.76 -17.13 -2.57
C ASP A 147 13.06 -17.94 -3.66
N THR A 148 12.34 -17.29 -4.56
CA THR A 148 11.61 -17.94 -5.66
C THR A 148 12.48 -18.27 -6.88
N VAL A 149 13.75 -17.81 -6.93
CA VAL A 149 14.62 -18.01 -8.08
C VAL A 149 15.12 -19.45 -8.16
N PRO A 150 14.81 -20.20 -9.25
CA PRO A 150 15.15 -21.60 -9.33
C PRO A 150 16.65 -21.85 -9.65
N ASN A 151 17.33 -20.86 -10.22
CA ASN A 151 18.76 -20.96 -10.55
C ASN A 151 19.61 -20.67 -9.33
N GLU A 152 20.16 -21.71 -8.70
CA GLU A 152 20.95 -21.60 -7.48
C GLU A 152 22.18 -20.65 -7.60
N LYS A 153 22.80 -20.58 -8.79
CA LYS A 153 23.92 -19.64 -9.02
C LYS A 153 23.45 -18.20 -9.03
N LEU A 154 22.32 -17.92 -9.66
CA LEU A 154 21.71 -16.59 -9.69
C LEU A 154 21.20 -16.23 -8.28
N LYS A 155 20.50 -17.14 -7.62
CA LYS A 155 20.01 -17.00 -6.25
C LYS A 155 21.14 -16.62 -5.28
N THR A 156 22.25 -17.34 -5.32
CA THR A 156 23.44 -17.02 -4.49
C THR A 156 23.99 -15.63 -4.77
N LYS A 157 24.02 -15.20 -6.05
CA LYS A 157 24.48 -13.82 -6.40
C LYS A 157 23.55 -12.77 -5.83
N LEU A 158 22.22 -12.98 -5.89
CA LEU A 158 21.21 -12.08 -5.36
C LEU A 158 21.37 -11.93 -3.85
N TYR A 159 21.50 -13.01 -3.11
CA TYR A 159 21.76 -12.97 -1.66
C TYR A 159 23.08 -12.26 -1.31
N ASN A 160 24.13 -12.43 -2.10
CA ASN A 160 25.38 -11.69 -1.91
C ASN A 160 25.18 -10.17 -2.11
N VAL A 161 24.27 -9.77 -2.98
CA VAL A 161 23.89 -8.35 -3.15
C VAL A 161 23.11 -7.87 -1.94
N LEU A 162 22.13 -8.66 -1.46
CA LEU A 162 21.26 -8.33 -0.33
C LEU A 162 22.02 -8.29 1.00
N SER A 163 23.10 -9.06 1.14
CA SER A 163 23.89 -9.11 2.38
C SER A 163 24.59 -7.80 2.74
N GLY A 164 24.54 -6.77 1.89
CA GLY A 164 24.97 -5.43 2.22
C GLY A 164 25.68 -4.66 1.13
N GLY A 165 26.05 -3.43 1.49
CA GLY A 165 26.75 -2.50 0.61
C GLY A 165 25.88 -1.34 0.12
N LYS A 166 26.47 -0.49 -0.73
CA LYS A 166 25.79 0.66 -1.33
C LYS A 166 25.01 0.24 -2.59
N LYS A 167 23.93 0.96 -2.90
CA LYS A 167 23.14 0.82 -4.13
C LYS A 167 22.55 -0.60 -4.33
N ILE A 168 22.06 -1.23 -3.26
CA ILE A 168 21.52 -2.59 -3.26
C ILE A 168 20.46 -2.76 -4.34
N PHE A 169 19.47 -1.88 -4.43
CA PHE A 169 18.38 -1.93 -5.43
C PHE A 169 18.90 -1.98 -6.87
N ARG A 170 19.86 -1.12 -7.18
CA ARG A 170 20.47 -1.10 -8.51
C ARG A 170 21.26 -2.38 -8.79
N ARG A 171 22.12 -2.78 -7.87
CA ARG A 171 22.94 -4.00 -8.00
C ARG A 171 22.10 -5.26 -8.13
N PHE A 172 20.95 -5.32 -7.45
CA PHE A 172 19.99 -6.42 -7.56
C PHE A 172 19.44 -6.51 -8.98
N LYS A 173 18.92 -5.40 -9.52
CA LYS A 173 18.42 -5.33 -10.91
C LYS A 173 19.53 -5.60 -11.93
N ASP A 174 20.74 -5.07 -11.73
CA ASP A 174 21.89 -5.34 -12.59
C ASP A 174 22.27 -6.83 -12.57
N THR A 175 22.12 -7.52 -11.44
CA THR A 175 22.36 -8.96 -11.33
C THR A 175 21.31 -9.77 -12.08
N LEU A 176 20.03 -9.39 -11.97
CA LEU A 176 18.91 -10.00 -12.70
C LEU A 176 18.99 -9.76 -14.22
N SER A 177 19.57 -8.63 -14.65
CA SER A 177 19.67 -8.30 -16.09
C SER A 177 20.46 -9.32 -16.91
N SER A 178 21.24 -10.18 -16.24
CA SER A 178 21.91 -11.32 -16.89
C SER A 178 20.96 -12.43 -17.33
N ASP A 179 19.72 -12.46 -16.82
CA ASP A 179 18.62 -13.31 -17.23
C ASP A 179 17.35 -12.47 -17.38
N THR A 180 17.03 -12.07 -18.61
CA THR A 180 15.90 -11.19 -18.92
C THR A 180 14.56 -11.76 -18.48
N ARG A 181 14.39 -13.09 -18.47
CA ARG A 181 13.16 -13.74 -18.00
C ARG A 181 12.97 -13.58 -16.49
N GLU A 182 14.06 -13.71 -15.73
CA GLU A 182 14.01 -13.49 -14.29
C GLU A 182 13.81 -12.01 -13.95
N LEU A 183 14.36 -11.09 -14.75
CA LEU A 183 14.13 -9.67 -14.60
C LEU A 183 12.65 -9.31 -14.86
N ASP A 184 12.06 -9.83 -15.95
CA ASP A 184 10.63 -9.62 -16.26
C ASP A 184 9.72 -10.23 -15.17
N ARG A 185 10.12 -11.41 -14.65
CA ARG A 185 9.40 -12.05 -13.54
C ARG A 185 9.47 -11.20 -12.26
N TYR A 186 10.61 -10.58 -11.98
CA TYR A 186 10.78 -9.67 -10.85
C TYR A 186 9.87 -8.44 -10.96
N TYR A 187 9.79 -7.81 -12.13
CA TYR A 187 8.90 -6.65 -12.30
C TYR A 187 7.44 -7.02 -12.09
N LYS A 188 6.99 -8.14 -12.62
CA LYS A 188 5.62 -8.64 -12.40
C LYS A 188 5.35 -8.99 -10.92
N PHE A 189 6.36 -9.54 -10.24
CA PHE A 189 6.27 -9.82 -8.81
C PHE A 189 6.10 -8.54 -8.01
N VAL A 190 6.91 -7.51 -8.26
CA VAL A 190 6.81 -6.20 -7.60
C VAL A 190 5.46 -5.54 -7.89
N GLU A 191 5.01 -5.57 -9.14
CA GLU A 191 3.70 -5.04 -9.54
C GLU A 191 2.56 -5.72 -8.78
N SER A 192 2.58 -7.05 -8.67
CA SER A 192 1.58 -7.80 -7.87
C SER A 192 1.60 -7.38 -6.40
N ARG A 193 2.77 -7.23 -5.80
CA ARG A 193 2.91 -6.79 -4.39
C ARG A 193 2.43 -5.36 -4.19
N ASN A 194 2.75 -4.46 -5.12
CA ASN A 194 2.25 -3.07 -5.06
C ASN A 194 0.73 -3.04 -5.20
N LYS A 195 0.15 -3.85 -6.09
CA LYS A 195 -1.31 -4.00 -6.21
C LYS A 195 -1.96 -4.45 -4.90
N GLU A 196 -1.41 -5.46 -4.25
CA GLU A 196 -1.90 -5.93 -2.94
C GLU A 196 -1.88 -4.79 -1.90
N ARG A 197 -0.78 -4.03 -1.81
CA ARG A 197 -0.64 -2.89 -0.89
C ARG A 197 -1.64 -1.78 -1.19
N VAL A 198 -1.85 -1.46 -2.46
CA VAL A 198 -2.85 -0.47 -2.89
C VAL A 198 -4.26 -0.91 -2.49
N LEU A 199 -4.61 -2.20 -2.68
CA LEU A 199 -5.92 -2.71 -2.27
C LEU A 199 -6.12 -2.65 -0.75
N VAL A 200 -5.10 -3.03 0.04
CA VAL A 200 -5.13 -2.91 1.51
C VAL A 200 -5.26 -1.45 1.94
N TRP A 201 -4.59 -0.52 1.25
CA TRP A 201 -4.74 0.90 1.53
C TRP A 201 -6.16 1.40 1.23
N LEU A 202 -6.75 1.03 0.09
CA LEU A 202 -8.14 1.40 -0.23
C LEU A 202 -9.13 0.87 0.82
N GLU A 203 -8.96 -0.37 1.27
CA GLU A 203 -9.76 -0.93 2.38
C GLU A 203 -9.59 -0.11 3.66
N SER A 204 -8.37 0.36 3.97
CA SER A 204 -8.08 1.13 5.18
C SER A 204 -8.75 2.50 5.21
N ILE A 205 -9.08 3.06 4.05
CA ILE A 205 -9.82 4.32 3.90
C ILE A 205 -11.32 4.10 3.62
N ASN A 206 -11.84 2.90 3.88
CA ASN A 206 -13.24 2.51 3.71
C ASN A 206 -13.76 2.65 2.26
N VAL A 207 -12.93 2.37 1.29
CA VAL A 207 -13.28 2.37 -0.13
C VAL A 207 -13.48 0.94 -0.63
N ASP A 208 -14.65 0.67 -1.22
CA ASP A 208 -14.95 -0.57 -1.95
C ASP A 208 -14.62 -0.37 -3.44
N LEU A 209 -13.51 -0.97 -3.89
CA LEU A 209 -13.05 -0.85 -5.26
C LEU A 209 -13.79 -1.82 -6.19
N LYS A 210 -14.38 -1.28 -7.27
CA LYS A 210 -14.86 -2.04 -8.42
C LYS A 210 -14.06 -1.69 -9.67
N VAL A 211 -13.58 -2.71 -10.36
CA VAL A 211 -12.86 -2.53 -11.62
C VAL A 211 -13.82 -2.74 -12.77
N SER A 212 -14.05 -1.69 -13.59
CA SER A 212 -14.86 -1.81 -14.79
C SER A 212 -14.01 -2.36 -15.94
N THR A 213 -14.40 -3.53 -16.47
CA THR A 213 -13.86 -4.09 -17.72
C THR A 213 -14.58 -3.47 -18.92
N GLY A 214 -14.52 -2.13 -19.04
CA GLY A 214 -15.14 -1.42 -20.15
C GLY A 214 -14.33 -1.61 -21.43
N ASN A 215 -14.99 -2.16 -22.44
CA ASN A 215 -14.52 -2.11 -23.83
C ASN A 215 -14.43 -0.63 -24.24
N ASP A 216 -13.24 -0.07 -24.36
CA ASP A 216 -13.00 1.27 -24.90
C ASP A 216 -13.35 1.32 -26.39
N ASN A 217 -14.64 1.29 -26.70
CA ASN A 217 -15.16 1.67 -28.02
C ASN A 217 -15.23 3.21 -28.09
N ARG A 218 -14.09 3.87 -28.17
CA ARG A 218 -14.03 5.21 -28.74
C ARG A 218 -14.14 5.10 -30.26
N SER A 219 -15.36 4.93 -30.75
CA SER A 219 -15.73 5.29 -32.11
C SER A 219 -15.67 6.81 -32.21
N GLY A 220 -14.56 7.32 -32.75
CA GLY A 220 -14.44 8.72 -33.08
C GLY A 220 -15.45 9.08 -34.19
N GLU A 221 -16.57 9.64 -33.84
CA GLU A 221 -17.39 10.41 -34.79
C GLU A 221 -16.77 11.79 -34.98
N THR A 222 -15.79 11.83 -35.89
CA THR A 222 -15.36 13.08 -36.49
C THR A 222 -16.44 13.49 -37.49
N SER A 223 -17.44 14.24 -37.03
CA SER A 223 -18.37 14.94 -37.91
C SER A 223 -17.63 16.03 -38.67
N LEU A 224 -17.12 15.73 -39.85
CA LEU A 224 -16.65 16.67 -40.83
C LEU A 224 -17.83 17.44 -41.37
N HIS A 225 -18.11 18.61 -40.81
CA HIS A 225 -18.97 19.61 -41.41
C HIS A 225 -18.26 20.23 -42.62
N LYS A 226 -18.66 19.83 -43.84
CA LYS A 226 -18.27 20.50 -45.10
C LYS A 226 -19.00 21.84 -45.21
N PRO A 227 -18.31 22.97 -45.44
CA PRO A 227 -18.98 24.19 -45.87
C PRO A 227 -19.37 24.05 -47.35
N THR A 228 -20.64 24.13 -47.66
CA THR A 228 -21.16 24.32 -49.01
C THR A 228 -20.91 25.74 -49.45
N ASN A 229 -19.99 25.90 -50.43
CA ASN A 229 -19.90 27.09 -51.23
C ASN A 229 -21.09 27.13 -52.18
N GLU A 230 -21.97 28.09 -52.02
CA GLU A 230 -22.85 28.56 -53.10
C GLU A 230 -22.36 29.90 -53.60
N THR A 231 -21.94 29.87 -54.87
CA THR A 231 -21.62 31.00 -55.75
C THR A 231 -22.88 31.68 -56.21
N ARG A 232 -22.95 32.98 -56.01
CA ARG A 232 -23.52 33.90 -57.03
C ARG A 232 -23.01 35.31 -56.81
#